data_feba1c437d18f1fd501a3c8b8e92e0e5
#
_entry.id   feba1c437d18f1fd501a3c8b8e92e0e5
#
_cell.length_a   1.000
_cell.length_b   1.000
_cell.length_c   1.000
_cell.angle_alpha   90.00
_cell.angle_beta   90.00
_cell.angle_gamma   90.00
#
_symmetry.space_group_name_H-M   'P 1'
#
loop_
_entity.id
_entity.type
_entity.pdbx_description
1 polymer ?
#
loop_
_entity_poly.entity_id
_entity_poly.type
_entity_poly.pdbx_seq_one_letter_code
_entity_poly.pdbx_strand_id
1 'polypeptide(L)'
;MNKRPEKLYGLVGYPLGHSFSENFFNQKFEAESINAQYVNFEIPSIEDITQVINENQNLNGLNVTIPYKEQVIPFLDEIDENATNIGAVNVIKFIKGKNGEVKLKGYNSDIIGFCDSLKPLLAQHHTHALILGTGGAAKAVACGLKSLGIETIYVSRTKKEGALTYEELTPMIMDKYKVIVNTSPIGMYPHVDKCPNIPYELLTPE
;
A
#
# COMPACT_ATOMS: atom_id res chain seq x y z
N MET A 1 -33.07 -13.05 14.11
CA MET A 1 -33.02 -12.02 13.04
C MET A 1 -31.65 -11.35 13.14
N ASN A 2 -30.71 -11.69 12.26
CA ASN A 2 -29.44 -10.97 12.19
C ASN A 2 -29.73 -9.54 11.72
N LYS A 3 -29.63 -8.57 12.62
CA LYS A 3 -29.67 -7.14 12.23
C LYS A 3 -28.50 -6.89 11.29
N ARG A 4 -28.76 -6.26 10.13
CA ARG A 4 -27.68 -5.77 9.28
C ARG A 4 -26.76 -4.87 10.10
N PRO A 5 -25.44 -4.97 9.95
CA PRO A 5 -24.52 -4.08 10.68
C PRO A 5 -24.81 -2.63 10.31
N GLU A 6 -24.66 -1.72 11.28
CA GLU A 6 -24.89 -0.29 11.06
C GLU A 6 -23.88 0.29 10.05
N LYS A 7 -22.65 -0.20 10.11
CA LYS A 7 -21.54 0.24 9.24
C LYS A 7 -20.90 -0.95 8.54
N LEU A 8 -20.66 -0.79 7.26
CA LEU A 8 -19.91 -1.75 6.45
C LEU A 8 -18.58 -1.13 6.04
N TYR A 9 -17.53 -1.92 6.15
CA TYR A 9 -16.19 -1.63 5.63
C TYR A 9 -15.74 -2.81 4.77
N GLY A 10 -14.72 -2.60 3.96
CA GLY A 10 -14.21 -3.72 3.17
C GLY A 10 -12.87 -3.50 2.53
N LEU A 11 -12.38 -4.55 1.88
CA LEU A 11 -11.18 -4.56 1.07
C LEU A 11 -11.57 -4.82 -0.39
N VAL A 12 -11.13 -3.94 -1.28
CA VAL A 12 -11.24 -4.12 -2.73
C VAL A 12 -9.90 -4.56 -3.29
N GLY A 13 -9.87 -5.63 -4.07
CA GLY A 13 -8.68 -6.18 -4.70
C GLY A 13 -8.97 -7.42 -5.52
N TYR A 14 -7.92 -8.02 -6.14
CA TYR A 14 -8.04 -9.27 -6.87
C TYR A 14 -6.68 -9.95 -7.08
N PRO A 15 -6.51 -11.25 -6.75
CA PRO A 15 -7.40 -12.05 -5.91
C PRO A 15 -7.23 -11.71 -4.42
N LEU A 16 -8.23 -12.03 -3.58
CA LEU A 16 -8.24 -11.76 -2.14
C LEU A 16 -8.21 -13.03 -1.25
N GLY A 17 -8.00 -14.21 -1.83
CA GLY A 17 -8.09 -15.50 -1.13
C GLY A 17 -7.21 -15.67 0.12
N HIS A 18 -6.25 -14.78 0.34
CA HIS A 18 -5.34 -14.79 1.51
C HIS A 18 -5.41 -13.49 2.31
N SER A 19 -6.51 -12.73 2.21
CA SER A 19 -6.66 -11.48 2.93
C SER A 19 -6.79 -11.72 4.44
N PHE A 20 -5.86 -11.14 5.20
CA PHE A 20 -5.87 -11.10 6.66
C PHE A 20 -6.92 -10.12 7.21
N SER A 21 -7.25 -9.07 6.45
CA SER A 21 -7.98 -7.90 6.93
C SER A 21 -9.39 -8.23 7.42
N GLU A 22 -10.12 -9.08 6.71
CA GLU A 22 -11.50 -9.43 7.05
C GLU A 22 -11.60 -10.05 8.45
N ASN A 23 -10.79 -11.07 8.73
CA ASN A 23 -10.78 -11.72 10.03
C ASN A 23 -10.31 -10.77 11.13
N PHE A 24 -9.25 -10.01 10.89
CA PHE A 24 -8.70 -9.06 11.86
C PHE A 24 -9.72 -7.99 12.27
N PHE A 25 -10.35 -7.31 11.31
CA PHE A 25 -11.28 -6.24 11.62
C PHE A 25 -12.57 -6.75 12.24
N ASN A 26 -13.10 -7.90 11.82
CA ASN A 26 -14.31 -8.45 12.42
C ASN A 26 -14.07 -8.87 13.88
N GLN A 27 -12.92 -9.49 14.20
CA GLN A 27 -12.54 -9.79 15.59
C GLN A 27 -12.37 -8.49 16.41
N LYS A 28 -11.75 -7.46 15.85
CA LYS A 28 -11.59 -6.17 16.50
C LYS A 28 -12.96 -5.51 16.77
N PHE A 29 -13.87 -5.51 15.82
CA PHE A 29 -15.21 -4.95 15.97
C PHE A 29 -16.00 -5.67 17.07
N GLU A 30 -15.89 -7.00 17.14
CA GLU A 30 -16.49 -7.80 18.19
C GLU A 30 -15.90 -7.46 19.57
N ALA A 31 -14.58 -7.47 19.70
CA ALA A 31 -13.88 -7.19 20.95
C ALA A 31 -14.17 -5.78 21.50
N GLU A 32 -14.32 -4.80 20.61
CA GLU A 32 -14.59 -3.40 20.96
C GLU A 32 -16.10 -3.06 20.97
N SER A 33 -16.98 -4.05 20.76
CA SER A 33 -18.44 -3.88 20.68
C SER A 33 -18.87 -2.82 19.65
N ILE A 34 -18.15 -2.75 18.52
CA ILE A 34 -18.45 -1.86 17.41
C ILE A 34 -19.49 -2.54 16.49
N ASN A 35 -20.65 -1.90 16.26
CA ASN A 35 -21.67 -2.40 15.35
C ASN A 35 -21.25 -2.17 13.89
N ALA A 36 -20.28 -2.92 13.43
CA ALA A 36 -19.74 -2.86 12.08
C ALA A 36 -19.38 -4.26 11.58
N GLN A 37 -19.25 -4.38 10.25
CA GLN A 37 -18.74 -5.55 9.57
C GLN A 37 -17.67 -5.16 8.57
N TYR A 38 -16.68 -6.03 8.38
CA TYR A 38 -15.67 -5.91 7.34
C TYR A 38 -15.80 -7.10 6.39
N VAL A 39 -15.77 -6.86 5.08
CA VAL A 39 -15.91 -7.90 4.04
C VAL A 39 -14.87 -7.72 2.94
N ASN A 40 -14.54 -8.81 2.24
CA ASN A 40 -13.70 -8.77 1.05
C ASN A 40 -14.60 -8.59 -0.20
N PHE A 41 -14.36 -7.54 -0.96
CA PHE A 41 -14.94 -7.30 -2.28
C PHE A 41 -13.90 -7.69 -3.34
N GLU A 42 -13.90 -8.98 -3.68
CA GLU A 42 -13.02 -9.51 -4.74
C GLU A 42 -13.67 -9.23 -6.09
N ILE A 43 -13.13 -8.21 -6.80
CA ILE A 43 -13.67 -7.76 -8.08
C ILE A 43 -12.65 -8.01 -9.20
N PRO A 44 -13.02 -8.66 -10.30
CA PRO A 44 -12.11 -8.93 -11.43
C PRO A 44 -11.68 -7.67 -12.19
N SER A 45 -12.49 -6.62 -12.14
CA SER A 45 -12.22 -5.33 -12.77
C SER A 45 -12.48 -4.17 -11.82
N ILE A 46 -11.71 -3.08 -11.92
CA ILE A 46 -11.90 -1.90 -11.06
C ILE A 46 -13.23 -1.18 -11.35
N GLU A 47 -13.75 -1.29 -12.55
CA GLU A 47 -15.05 -0.73 -12.95
C GLU A 47 -16.19 -1.26 -12.08
N ASP A 48 -16.07 -2.49 -11.56
CA ASP A 48 -17.06 -3.11 -10.68
C ASP A 48 -17.17 -2.43 -9.31
N ILE A 49 -16.22 -1.54 -8.95
CA ILE A 49 -16.26 -0.76 -7.69
C ILE A 49 -17.54 0.07 -7.59
N THR A 50 -18.02 0.59 -8.71
CA THR A 50 -19.27 1.37 -8.77
C THR A 50 -20.48 0.52 -8.34
N GLN A 51 -20.52 -0.74 -8.77
CA GLN A 51 -21.56 -1.69 -8.37
C GLN A 51 -21.46 -1.99 -6.87
N VAL A 52 -20.24 -2.27 -6.36
CA VAL A 52 -20.01 -2.51 -4.93
C VAL A 52 -20.56 -1.36 -4.09
N ILE A 53 -20.28 -0.11 -4.48
CA ILE A 53 -20.74 1.08 -3.75
C ILE A 53 -22.26 1.22 -3.79
N ASN A 54 -22.87 1.00 -4.95
CA ASN A 54 -24.32 1.16 -5.15
C ASN A 54 -25.14 0.09 -4.41
N GLU A 55 -24.64 -1.14 -4.33
CA GLU A 55 -25.34 -2.26 -3.68
C GLU A 55 -25.22 -2.21 -2.14
N ASN A 56 -24.26 -1.45 -1.59
CA ASN A 56 -23.96 -1.41 -0.16
C ASN A 56 -24.15 -0.01 0.44
N GLN A 57 -25.41 0.41 0.65
CA GLN A 57 -25.78 1.74 1.13
C GLN A 57 -25.26 2.10 2.52
N ASN A 58 -24.85 1.11 3.33
CA ASN A 58 -24.23 1.29 4.64
C ASN A 58 -22.68 1.24 4.60
N LEU A 59 -22.09 1.29 3.40
CA LEU A 59 -20.64 1.36 3.24
C LEU A 59 -20.11 2.69 3.77
N ASN A 60 -19.07 2.61 4.62
CA ASN A 60 -18.46 3.77 5.29
C ASN A 60 -16.99 3.96 4.96
N GLY A 61 -16.34 2.95 4.38
CA GLY A 61 -14.96 3.02 3.94
C GLY A 61 -14.50 1.74 3.28
N LEU A 62 -13.50 1.86 2.44
CA LEU A 62 -12.85 0.75 1.76
C LEU A 62 -11.33 0.85 1.92
N ASN A 63 -10.69 -0.28 2.14
CA ASN A 63 -9.29 -0.43 1.79
C ASN A 63 -9.19 -0.87 0.33
N VAL A 64 -8.09 -0.49 -0.32
CA VAL A 64 -7.77 -0.86 -1.70
C VAL A 64 -6.41 -1.52 -1.72
N THR A 65 -6.34 -2.71 -2.35
CA THR A 65 -5.08 -3.44 -2.50
C THR A 65 -4.79 -3.75 -3.97
N ILE A 66 -3.79 -4.55 -4.21
CA ILE A 66 -3.37 -4.99 -5.56
C ILE A 66 -4.58 -5.59 -6.30
N PRO A 67 -4.77 -5.27 -7.61
CA PRO A 67 -3.92 -4.39 -8.41
C PRO A 67 -4.40 -2.93 -8.47
N TYR A 68 -5.37 -2.51 -7.68
CA TYR A 68 -6.25 -1.36 -7.89
C TYR A 68 -5.82 -0.04 -7.25
N LYS A 69 -4.70 0.01 -6.50
CA LYS A 69 -4.29 1.23 -5.77
C LYS A 69 -4.08 2.48 -6.64
N GLU A 70 -3.68 2.29 -7.91
CA GLU A 70 -3.55 3.38 -8.90
C GLU A 70 -4.83 3.53 -9.73
N GLN A 71 -5.44 2.41 -10.11
CA GLN A 71 -6.59 2.36 -11.01
C GLN A 71 -7.88 2.92 -10.37
N VAL A 72 -7.97 2.96 -9.03
CA VAL A 72 -9.14 3.46 -8.32
C VAL A 72 -9.25 4.99 -8.34
N ILE A 73 -8.16 5.69 -8.61
CA ILE A 73 -8.07 7.15 -8.57
C ILE A 73 -9.17 7.85 -9.39
N PRO A 74 -9.48 7.44 -10.65
CA PRO A 74 -10.53 8.08 -11.45
C PRO A 74 -11.95 7.93 -10.89
N PHE A 75 -12.16 7.05 -9.92
CA PHE A 75 -13.47 6.80 -9.30
C PHE A 75 -13.69 7.62 -8.01
N LEU A 76 -12.74 8.49 -7.65
CA LEU A 76 -12.78 9.28 -6.42
C LEU A 76 -13.12 10.75 -6.70
N ASP A 77 -13.88 11.37 -5.79
CA ASP A 77 -14.22 12.79 -5.88
C ASP A 77 -13.06 13.68 -5.40
N GLU A 78 -12.31 13.22 -4.40
CA GLU A 78 -11.18 13.94 -3.81
C GLU A 78 -10.05 12.98 -3.48
N ILE A 79 -8.80 13.50 -3.50
CA ILE A 79 -7.61 12.76 -3.09
C ILE A 79 -6.81 13.62 -2.12
N ASP A 80 -6.32 12.99 -1.05
CA ASP A 80 -5.38 13.62 -0.11
C ASP A 80 -4.05 13.98 -0.80
N GLU A 81 -3.39 15.04 -0.34
CA GLU A 81 -2.15 15.53 -0.94
C GLU A 81 -1.03 14.46 -0.98
N ASN A 82 -0.86 13.70 0.11
CA ASN A 82 0.13 12.61 0.13
C ASN A 82 -0.22 11.52 -0.88
N ALA A 83 -1.49 11.11 -0.95
CA ALA A 83 -1.93 10.11 -1.91
C ALA A 83 -1.79 10.60 -3.36
N THR A 84 -1.98 11.92 -3.60
CA THR A 84 -1.74 12.55 -4.90
C THR A 84 -0.26 12.49 -5.29
N ASN A 85 0.63 12.85 -4.37
CA ASN A 85 2.08 12.83 -4.58
C ASN A 85 2.61 11.41 -4.81
N ILE A 86 2.02 10.41 -4.16
CA ILE A 86 2.33 8.98 -4.33
C ILE A 86 1.76 8.45 -5.65
N GLY A 87 0.62 8.98 -6.11
CA GLY A 87 -0.14 8.46 -7.25
C GLY A 87 -0.78 7.10 -6.97
N ALA A 88 -1.10 6.80 -5.69
CA ALA A 88 -1.75 5.56 -5.29
C ALA A 88 -2.60 5.76 -4.03
N VAL A 89 -3.76 5.11 -4.00
CA VAL A 89 -4.74 5.14 -2.90
C VAL A 89 -4.91 3.73 -2.32
N ASN A 90 -4.81 3.60 -1.00
CA ASN A 90 -5.11 2.34 -0.30
C ASN A 90 -6.25 2.44 0.71
N VAL A 91 -6.82 3.64 0.90
CA VAL A 91 -7.98 3.88 1.77
C VAL A 91 -8.94 4.84 1.09
N ILE A 92 -10.22 4.49 1.03
CA ILE A 92 -11.31 5.36 0.58
C ILE A 92 -12.22 5.64 1.76
N LYS A 93 -12.39 6.91 2.09
CA LYS A 93 -13.33 7.38 3.09
C LYS A 93 -14.61 7.85 2.42
N PHE A 94 -15.75 7.42 2.94
CA PHE A 94 -17.08 7.84 2.51
C PHE A 94 -17.52 9.02 3.36
N ILE A 95 -17.58 10.21 2.79
CA ILE A 95 -17.93 11.45 3.46
C ILE A 95 -19.38 11.77 3.14
N LYS A 96 -20.26 11.64 4.13
CA LYS A 96 -21.68 11.93 3.99
C LYS A 96 -21.92 13.42 4.16
N GLY A 97 -22.42 14.07 3.13
CA GLY A 97 -22.84 15.46 3.15
C GLY A 97 -24.19 15.65 3.86
N LYS A 98 -24.52 16.92 4.19
CA LYS A 98 -25.79 17.27 4.87
C LYS A 98 -27.03 16.93 4.03
N ASN A 99 -26.89 16.89 2.71
CA ASN A 99 -27.97 16.62 1.74
C ASN A 99 -28.11 15.13 1.40
N GLY A 100 -27.38 14.22 2.11
CA GLY A 100 -27.37 12.79 1.83
C GLY A 100 -26.45 12.38 0.68
N GLU A 101 -25.76 13.31 0.03
CA GLU A 101 -24.73 13.01 -0.94
C GLU A 101 -23.54 12.32 -0.26
N VAL A 102 -22.87 11.41 -0.96
CA VAL A 102 -21.67 10.73 -0.47
C VAL A 102 -20.53 11.08 -1.39
N LYS A 103 -19.45 11.64 -0.83
CA LYS A 103 -18.19 11.88 -1.52
C LYS A 103 -17.15 10.84 -1.14
N LEU A 104 -16.40 10.38 -2.13
CA LEU A 104 -15.32 9.42 -1.97
C LEU A 104 -13.98 10.16 -1.91
N LYS A 105 -13.31 10.10 -0.77
CA LYS A 105 -11.99 10.70 -0.62
C LYS A 105 -10.91 9.63 -0.42
N GLY A 106 -9.90 9.66 -1.28
CA GLY A 106 -8.77 8.73 -1.28
C GLY A 106 -7.62 9.19 -0.38
N TYR A 107 -7.00 8.23 0.30
CA TYR A 107 -5.82 8.41 1.15
C TYR A 107 -4.80 7.30 0.89
N ASN A 108 -3.56 7.53 1.32
CA ASN A 108 -2.55 6.49 1.39
C ASN A 108 -1.98 6.39 2.80
N SER A 109 -2.29 5.30 3.49
CA SER A 109 -1.80 5.02 4.85
C SER A 109 -0.53 4.17 4.87
N ASP A 110 -0.12 3.57 3.74
CA ASP A 110 1.09 2.75 3.65
C ASP A 110 2.34 3.58 4.01
N ILE A 111 2.38 4.85 3.56
CA ILE A 111 3.48 5.76 3.83
C ILE A 111 3.66 6.02 5.33
N ILE A 112 2.56 6.18 6.08
CA ILE A 112 2.61 6.46 7.52
C ILE A 112 3.19 5.26 8.26
N GLY A 113 2.62 4.08 8.01
CA GLY A 113 3.09 2.83 8.63
C GLY A 113 4.55 2.53 8.31
N PHE A 114 4.96 2.76 7.06
CA PHE A 114 6.34 2.58 6.63
C PHE A 114 7.28 3.55 7.36
N CYS A 115 6.99 4.84 7.37
CA CYS A 115 7.83 5.84 8.02
C CYS A 115 7.98 5.60 9.52
N ASP A 116 6.87 5.29 10.20
CA ASP A 116 6.87 5.07 11.65
C ASP A 116 7.64 3.79 12.03
N SER A 117 7.60 2.76 11.17
CA SER A 117 8.37 1.52 11.36
C SER A 117 9.87 1.72 11.10
N LEU A 118 10.22 2.58 10.13
CA LEU A 118 11.60 2.77 9.70
C LEU A 118 12.36 3.75 10.59
N LYS A 119 11.72 4.85 11.03
CA LYS A 119 12.36 5.92 11.83
C LYS A 119 13.25 5.42 12.99
N PRO A 120 12.81 4.45 13.81
CA PRO A 120 13.63 3.96 14.93
C PRO A 120 14.90 3.22 14.51
N LEU A 121 14.98 2.77 13.25
CA LEU A 121 16.08 1.99 12.71
C LEU A 121 17.10 2.85 11.96
N LEU A 122 16.78 4.13 11.72
CA LEU A 122 17.65 5.02 10.96
C LEU A 122 18.75 5.63 11.83
N ALA A 123 19.96 5.69 11.26
CA ALA A 123 21.11 6.42 11.78
C ALA A 123 21.48 7.56 10.82
N GLN A 124 22.37 8.46 11.25
CA GLN A 124 22.75 9.65 10.45
C GLN A 124 23.40 9.31 9.10
N HIS A 125 24.02 8.15 8.97
CA HIS A 125 24.66 7.71 7.72
C HIS A 125 23.66 7.10 6.71
N HIS A 126 22.42 6.79 7.11
CA HIS A 126 21.37 6.26 6.25
C HIS A 126 20.79 7.38 5.36
N THR A 127 21.57 7.87 4.41
CA THR A 127 21.20 8.99 3.54
C THR A 127 20.68 8.58 2.17
N HIS A 128 20.86 7.31 1.78
CA HIS A 128 20.48 6.79 0.45
C HIS A 128 19.83 5.41 0.57
N ALA A 129 18.79 5.16 -0.24
CA ALA A 129 18.06 3.90 -0.24
C ALA A 129 17.84 3.32 -1.64
N LEU A 130 18.00 2.00 -1.78
CA LEU A 130 17.54 1.21 -2.91
C LEU A 130 16.10 0.75 -2.67
N ILE A 131 15.23 0.95 -3.65
CA ILE A 131 13.85 0.46 -3.63
C ILE A 131 13.71 -0.64 -4.68
N LEU A 132 13.58 -1.89 -4.25
CA LEU A 132 13.45 -3.04 -5.13
C LEU A 132 12.02 -3.18 -5.62
N GLY A 133 11.73 -2.71 -6.82
CA GLY A 133 10.41 -2.65 -7.43
C GLY A 133 10.02 -1.25 -7.88
N THR A 134 8.97 -1.15 -8.72
CA THR A 134 8.51 0.12 -9.33
C THR A 134 6.98 0.27 -9.31
N GLY A 135 6.27 -0.50 -8.48
CA GLY A 135 4.80 -0.45 -8.34
C GLY A 135 4.31 0.58 -7.34
N GLY A 136 3.00 0.56 -7.02
CA GLY A 136 2.38 1.50 -6.09
C GLY A 136 3.01 1.51 -4.69
N ALA A 137 3.40 0.35 -4.15
CA ALA A 137 4.13 0.27 -2.88
C ALA A 137 5.50 0.97 -2.96
N ALA A 138 6.22 0.81 -4.09
CA ALA A 138 7.50 1.47 -4.31
C ALA A 138 7.38 3.00 -4.31
N LYS A 139 6.32 3.53 -4.92
CA LYS A 139 6.03 4.98 -4.94
C LYS A 139 5.77 5.52 -3.52
N ALA A 140 4.96 4.80 -2.73
CA ALA A 140 4.69 5.18 -1.33
C ALA A 140 5.98 5.18 -0.49
N VAL A 141 6.81 4.14 -0.62
CA VAL A 141 8.10 4.01 0.06
C VAL A 141 9.04 5.15 -0.36
N ALA A 142 9.15 5.46 -1.65
CA ALA A 142 9.97 6.57 -2.14
C ALA A 142 9.54 7.92 -1.55
N CYS A 143 8.23 8.18 -1.50
CA CYS A 143 7.68 9.39 -0.87
C CYS A 143 8.02 9.44 0.62
N GLY A 144 7.87 8.31 1.34
CA GLY A 144 8.21 8.19 2.75
C GLY A 144 9.69 8.44 3.03
N LEU A 145 10.58 7.79 2.29
CA LEU A 145 12.04 7.98 2.41
C LEU A 145 12.44 9.42 2.13
N LYS A 146 11.87 10.03 1.09
CA LYS A 146 12.12 11.44 0.77
C LYS A 146 11.68 12.36 1.92
N SER A 147 10.54 12.12 2.56
CA SER A 147 10.08 12.90 3.72
C SER A 147 11.00 12.75 4.95
N LEU A 148 11.79 11.67 5.01
CA LEU A 148 12.81 11.41 6.01
C LEU A 148 14.20 11.94 5.61
N GLY A 149 14.33 12.65 4.47
CA GLY A 149 15.58 13.20 3.97
C GLY A 149 16.51 12.18 3.30
N ILE A 150 15.98 11.00 2.92
CA ILE A 150 16.74 9.90 2.31
C ILE A 150 16.57 9.96 0.78
N GLU A 151 17.66 10.05 0.04
CA GLU A 151 17.67 9.96 -1.42
C GLU A 151 17.39 8.52 -1.88
N THR A 152 16.62 8.36 -2.95
CA THR A 152 16.19 7.03 -3.40
C THR A 152 16.51 6.79 -4.86
N ILE A 153 16.75 5.51 -5.20
CA ILE A 153 16.76 5.02 -6.57
C ILE A 153 16.00 3.69 -6.64
N TYR A 154 15.24 3.51 -7.70
CA TYR A 154 14.53 2.26 -7.95
C TYR A 154 15.46 1.20 -8.53
N VAL A 155 15.17 -0.06 -8.22
CA VAL A 155 15.80 -1.22 -8.87
C VAL A 155 14.71 -2.03 -9.56
N SER A 156 14.89 -2.29 -10.85
CA SER A 156 13.93 -2.98 -11.71
C SER A 156 14.57 -4.20 -12.38
N ARG A 157 13.76 -5.21 -12.68
CA ARG A 157 14.21 -6.41 -13.47
C ARG A 157 14.56 -6.08 -14.92
N THR A 158 14.00 -5.00 -15.44
CA THR A 158 14.24 -4.52 -16.80
C THR A 158 14.68 -3.08 -16.75
N LYS A 159 15.51 -2.65 -17.70
CA LYS A 159 15.97 -1.26 -17.79
C LYS A 159 14.78 -0.32 -17.93
N LYS A 160 14.74 0.69 -17.07
CA LYS A 160 13.76 1.77 -17.05
C LYS A 160 14.47 3.09 -16.79
N GLU A 161 13.92 4.16 -17.30
CA GLU A 161 14.41 5.50 -16.99
C GLU A 161 14.30 5.77 -15.47
N GLY A 162 15.35 6.31 -14.87
CA GLY A 162 15.40 6.61 -13.44
C GLY A 162 15.50 5.38 -12.51
N ALA A 163 15.79 4.20 -13.06
CA ALA A 163 15.99 2.97 -12.28
C ALA A 163 17.26 2.22 -12.70
N LEU A 164 17.91 1.59 -11.72
CA LEU A 164 18.96 0.61 -11.94
C LEU A 164 18.35 -0.76 -12.28
N THR A 165 19.12 -1.62 -12.93
CA THR A 165 18.83 -3.05 -12.97
C THR A 165 19.58 -3.76 -11.84
N TYR A 166 19.23 -5.03 -11.57
CA TYR A 166 19.93 -5.82 -10.54
C TYR A 166 21.41 -6.03 -10.89
N GLU A 167 21.76 -6.10 -12.18
CA GLU A 167 23.12 -6.25 -12.67
C GLU A 167 23.97 -4.98 -12.48
N GLU A 168 23.31 -3.82 -12.30
CA GLU A 168 23.99 -2.55 -12.04
C GLU A 168 24.28 -2.30 -10.54
N LEU A 169 23.92 -3.24 -9.65
CA LEU A 169 24.22 -3.16 -8.22
C LEU A 169 25.68 -3.49 -7.93
N THR A 170 26.57 -2.58 -8.29
CA THR A 170 28.01 -2.70 -8.06
C THR A 170 28.40 -2.46 -6.60
N PRO A 171 29.63 -2.85 -6.15
CA PRO A 171 30.11 -2.54 -4.80
C PRO A 171 29.99 -1.06 -4.43
N MET A 172 30.24 -0.14 -5.37
CA MET A 172 30.11 1.30 -5.16
C MET A 172 28.65 1.71 -4.88
N ILE A 173 27.69 1.13 -5.59
CA ILE A 173 26.26 1.38 -5.36
C ILE A 173 25.85 0.82 -3.99
N MET A 174 26.23 -0.41 -3.66
CA MET A 174 25.90 -1.04 -2.40
C MET A 174 26.53 -0.31 -1.19
N ASP A 175 27.72 0.27 -1.39
CA ASP A 175 28.35 1.08 -0.36
C ASP A 175 27.64 2.42 -0.13
N LYS A 176 27.17 3.05 -1.19
CA LYS A 176 26.43 4.32 -1.11
C LYS A 176 25.02 4.16 -0.52
N TYR A 177 24.29 3.12 -0.94
CA TYR A 177 22.88 2.91 -0.61
C TYR A 177 22.72 1.91 0.53
N LYS A 178 22.83 2.38 1.77
CA LYS A 178 22.82 1.51 2.97
C LYS A 178 21.43 1.01 3.36
N VAL A 179 20.38 1.68 2.92
CA VAL A 179 18.99 1.26 3.17
C VAL A 179 18.47 0.51 1.93
N ILE A 180 17.94 -0.70 2.12
CA ILE A 180 17.37 -1.50 1.03
C ILE A 180 15.94 -1.87 1.40
N VAL A 181 14.97 -1.49 0.56
CA VAL A 181 13.56 -1.77 0.80
C VAL A 181 12.99 -2.65 -0.31
N ASN A 182 12.60 -3.86 0.03
CA ASN A 182 11.90 -4.74 -0.92
C ASN A 182 10.41 -4.37 -1.00
N THR A 183 10.01 -3.84 -2.13
CA THR A 183 8.61 -3.52 -2.46
C THR A 183 8.05 -4.43 -3.55
N SER A 184 8.83 -5.45 -3.94
CA SER A 184 8.40 -6.46 -4.91
C SER A 184 7.64 -7.60 -4.24
N PRO A 185 6.87 -8.41 -4.98
CA PRO A 185 6.20 -9.58 -4.42
C PRO A 185 7.13 -10.76 -4.13
N ILE A 186 8.45 -10.63 -4.36
CA ILE A 186 9.42 -11.70 -4.09
C ILE A 186 9.55 -11.90 -2.58
N GLY A 187 9.40 -13.15 -2.14
CA GLY A 187 9.39 -13.51 -0.72
C GLY A 187 8.00 -13.46 -0.06
N MET A 188 6.95 -13.15 -0.82
CA MET A 188 5.56 -13.27 -0.34
C MET A 188 5.06 -14.72 -0.46
N TYR A 189 4.11 -15.07 0.41
CA TYR A 189 3.39 -16.34 0.31
C TYR A 189 2.77 -16.52 -1.09
N PRO A 190 2.82 -17.73 -1.69
CA PRO A 190 3.35 -18.98 -1.13
C PRO A 190 4.89 -19.17 -1.29
N HIS A 191 5.59 -18.28 -1.97
CA HIS A 191 7.03 -18.40 -2.31
C HIS A 191 7.91 -17.65 -1.30
N VAL A 192 7.74 -17.94 -0.01
CA VAL A 192 8.46 -17.27 1.10
C VAL A 192 9.95 -17.59 1.17
N ASP A 193 10.39 -18.61 0.47
CA ASP A 193 11.78 -19.05 0.31
C ASP A 193 12.57 -18.21 -0.72
N LYS A 194 11.89 -17.41 -1.54
CA LYS A 194 12.52 -16.57 -2.56
C LYS A 194 12.95 -15.22 -2.00
N CYS A 195 14.09 -14.72 -2.48
CA CYS A 195 14.60 -13.39 -2.15
C CYS A 195 14.96 -12.62 -3.43
N PRO A 196 15.00 -11.28 -3.39
CA PRO A 196 15.49 -10.47 -4.50
C PRO A 196 16.93 -10.81 -4.85
N ASN A 197 17.29 -10.76 -6.14
CA ASN A 197 18.64 -11.10 -6.63
C ASN A 197 19.61 -9.92 -6.45
N ILE A 198 19.91 -9.55 -5.21
CA ILE A 198 20.92 -8.54 -4.86
C ILE A 198 22.24 -9.20 -4.45
N PRO A 199 23.38 -8.50 -4.51
CA PRO A 199 24.67 -9.04 -4.05
C PRO A 199 24.74 -9.05 -2.51
N TYR A 200 24.19 -10.09 -1.90
CA TYR A 200 24.07 -10.23 -0.42
C TYR A 200 25.43 -10.21 0.28
N GLU A 201 26.50 -10.66 -0.39
CA GLU A 201 27.88 -10.64 0.11
C GLU A 201 28.44 -9.21 0.29
N LEU A 202 27.80 -8.21 -0.29
CA LEU A 202 28.17 -6.80 -0.17
C LEU A 202 27.36 -6.06 0.94
N LEU A 203 26.45 -6.76 1.62
CA LEU A 203 25.73 -6.17 2.75
C LEU A 203 26.66 -6.03 3.96
N THR A 204 26.51 -4.91 4.67
CA THR A 204 27.26 -4.63 5.91
C THR A 204 26.29 -4.62 7.10
N PRO A 205 26.78 -4.81 8.35
CA PRO A 205 25.94 -4.73 9.55
C PRO A 205 25.42 -3.32 9.88
N GLU A 206 25.90 -2.32 9.16
CA GLU A 206 25.59 -0.89 9.36
C GLU A 206 24.38 -0.46 8.54
#